data_ffcee1c1b4f0dd93a5da9ddb0ffa2754
#
_entry.id   ffcee1c1b4f0dd93a5da9ddb0ffa2754
#
_cell.length_a   1.000
_cell.length_b   1.000
_cell.length_c   1.000
_cell.angle_alpha   90.00
_cell.angle_beta   90.00
_cell.angle_gamma   90.00
#
_symmetry.space_group_name_H-M   'P 1'
#
loop_
_entity.id
_entity.type
_entity.pdbx_description
1 polymer ?
#
loop_
_entity_poly.entity_id
_entity_poly.type
_entity_poly.pdbx_seq_one_letter_code
_entity_poly.pdbx_strand_id
1 'polypeptide(L)'
;MIDVKLDDEQAQAAFARLVRAGTQMQPLMQDIGEFLAETTKQRFQTSIAPDGSRWAPNTETTYVNLLGRFKSSYGKTGKITASGSRRAAGKKPLIGETGTLSTTINYRAGSDFVEIGSPMEYAAVHQFGAKARSFTGGKTPWGDIPARPFLGLSASDREGLLEIIGSYLEDAAEG
;
A
#
# COMPACT_ATOMS: atom_id res chain seq x y z
N MET A 1 15.28 37.33 38.70
CA MET A 1 15.06 36.12 37.89
C MET A 1 14.70 35.03 38.86
N ILE A 2 13.55 34.40 38.77
CA ILE A 2 13.18 33.25 39.62
C ILE A 2 13.65 32.01 38.88
N ASP A 3 14.55 31.25 39.51
CA ASP A 3 15.06 29.99 38.96
C ASP A 3 14.30 28.87 39.66
N VAL A 4 13.54 28.09 38.91
CA VAL A 4 12.77 26.96 39.43
C VAL A 4 13.50 25.69 38.92
N LYS A 5 14.13 24.97 39.85
CA LYS A 5 14.70 23.67 39.55
C LYS A 5 13.63 22.60 39.75
N LEU A 6 13.41 21.78 38.76
CA LEU A 6 12.63 20.54 38.86
C LEU A 6 13.52 19.49 39.55
N ASP A 7 13.21 19.20 40.81
CA ASP A 7 13.95 18.21 41.63
C ASP A 7 13.01 17.01 41.93
N ASP A 8 12.51 16.41 40.88
CA ASP A 8 11.65 15.23 40.94
C ASP A 8 12.35 14.10 40.16
N GLU A 9 12.85 13.12 40.91
CA GLU A 9 13.57 11.97 40.33
C GLU A 9 12.72 11.18 39.34
N GLN A 10 11.40 11.07 39.56
CA GLN A 10 10.49 10.38 38.67
C GLN A 10 10.32 11.14 37.34
N ALA A 11 10.14 12.46 37.42
CA ALA A 11 10.05 13.30 36.25
C ALA A 11 11.36 13.30 35.44
N GLN A 12 12.51 13.39 36.11
CA GLN A 12 13.80 13.32 35.45
C GLN A 12 14.02 11.97 34.75
N ALA A 13 13.64 10.86 35.41
CA ALA A 13 13.72 9.52 34.85
C ALA A 13 12.80 9.39 33.61
N ALA A 14 11.56 9.90 33.66
CA ALA A 14 10.65 9.91 32.53
C ALA A 14 11.21 10.73 31.34
N PHE A 15 11.75 11.92 31.59
CA PHE A 15 12.42 12.70 30.55
C PHE A 15 13.61 11.99 29.92
N ALA A 16 14.44 11.32 30.74
CA ALA A 16 15.57 10.56 30.24
C ALA A 16 15.12 9.39 29.33
N ARG A 17 14.00 8.72 29.68
CA ARG A 17 13.42 7.66 28.84
C ARG A 17 12.88 8.23 27.52
N LEU A 18 12.16 9.33 27.54
CA LEU A 18 11.66 9.99 26.32
C LEU A 18 12.80 10.44 25.39
N VAL A 19 13.87 11.00 25.95
CA VAL A 19 15.07 11.36 25.16
C VAL A 19 15.68 10.11 24.53
N ARG A 20 15.77 9.01 25.27
CA ARG A 20 16.26 7.74 24.73
C ARG A 20 15.36 7.22 23.62
N ALA A 21 14.05 7.23 23.83
CA ALA A 21 13.08 6.82 22.81
C ALA A 21 13.22 7.67 21.53
N GLY A 22 13.40 8.99 21.66
CA GLY A 22 13.64 9.88 20.52
C GLY A 22 14.98 9.67 19.80
N THR A 23 15.96 8.99 20.44
CA THR A 23 17.26 8.64 19.83
C THR A 23 17.33 7.20 19.33
N GLN A 24 16.44 6.33 19.76
CA GLN A 24 16.40 4.91 19.41
C GLN A 24 15.08 4.57 18.72
N MET A 25 14.75 5.28 17.64
CA MET A 25 13.45 5.17 16.95
C MET A 25 13.32 3.94 16.03
N GLN A 26 14.32 3.08 15.94
CA GLN A 26 14.26 1.93 15.01
C GLN A 26 13.04 1.02 15.26
N PRO A 27 12.64 0.67 16.51
CA PRO A 27 11.41 -0.09 16.75
C PRO A 27 10.17 0.65 16.22
N LEU A 28 10.03 1.94 16.52
CA LEU A 28 8.96 2.77 16.01
C LEU A 28 8.90 2.76 14.46
N MET A 29 10.07 2.87 13.80
CA MET A 29 10.13 2.82 12.34
C MET A 29 9.73 1.46 11.78
N GLN A 30 9.98 0.37 12.51
CA GLN A 30 9.52 -0.97 12.14
C GLN A 30 7.98 -1.06 12.21
N ASP A 31 7.38 -0.61 13.30
CA ASP A 31 5.92 -0.63 13.50
C ASP A 31 5.20 0.22 12.45
N ILE A 32 5.73 1.42 12.16
CA ILE A 32 5.26 2.27 11.08
C ILE A 32 5.37 1.57 9.72
N GLY A 33 6.49 0.90 9.47
CA GLY A 33 6.72 0.19 8.22
C GLY A 33 5.75 -0.96 8.02
N GLU A 34 5.50 -1.75 9.04
CA GLU A 34 4.54 -2.86 9.01
C GLU A 34 3.12 -2.36 8.78
N PHE A 35 2.69 -1.35 9.53
CA PHE A 35 1.39 -0.72 9.37
C PHE A 35 1.17 -0.20 7.95
N LEU A 36 2.11 0.58 7.40
CA LEU A 36 1.98 1.15 6.06
C LEU A 36 2.08 0.10 4.95
N ALA A 37 2.87 -0.95 5.13
CA ALA A 37 2.91 -2.06 4.19
C ALA A 37 1.56 -2.80 4.16
N GLU A 38 0.95 -3.03 5.31
CA GLU A 38 -0.34 -3.71 5.41
C GLU A 38 -1.48 -2.86 4.85
N THR A 39 -1.57 -1.58 5.21
CA THR A 39 -2.60 -0.69 4.65
C THR A 39 -2.44 -0.54 3.13
N THR A 40 -1.21 -0.55 2.62
CA THR A 40 -0.94 -0.58 1.17
C THR A 40 -1.46 -1.86 0.53
N LYS A 41 -1.28 -3.03 1.13
CA LYS A 41 -1.83 -4.31 0.63
C LYS A 41 -3.36 -4.31 0.62
N GLN A 42 -3.99 -3.71 1.63
CA GLN A 42 -5.45 -3.60 1.71
C GLN A 42 -6.05 -2.79 0.56
N ARG A 43 -5.34 -1.79 0.01
CA ARG A 43 -5.78 -1.03 -1.16
C ARG A 43 -6.03 -1.90 -2.39
N PHE A 44 -5.28 -2.98 -2.55
CA PHE A 44 -5.53 -3.94 -3.62
C PHE A 44 -6.86 -4.70 -3.43
N GLN A 45 -7.31 -4.86 -2.19
CA GLN A 45 -8.61 -5.48 -1.90
C GLN A 45 -9.78 -4.52 -2.13
N THR A 46 -9.60 -3.24 -1.82
CA THR A 46 -10.62 -2.21 -1.95
C THR A 46 -10.63 -1.54 -3.33
N SER A 47 -9.50 -1.60 -4.05
CA SER A 47 -9.26 -0.87 -5.32
C SER A 47 -9.42 0.65 -5.15
N ILE A 48 -8.93 1.17 -4.01
CA ILE A 48 -8.98 2.59 -3.64
C ILE A 48 -7.54 3.11 -3.52
N ALA A 49 -7.26 4.26 -4.12
CA ALA A 49 -5.99 4.96 -4.01
C ALA A 49 -5.85 5.68 -2.66
N PRO A 50 -4.62 6.11 -2.25
CA PRO A 50 -4.42 6.84 -1.01
C PRO A 50 -5.24 8.13 -0.86
N ASP A 51 -5.58 8.78 -1.96
CA ASP A 51 -6.43 9.98 -2.01
C ASP A 51 -7.93 9.69 -1.90
N GLY A 52 -8.32 8.43 -1.72
CA GLY A 52 -9.70 7.98 -1.66
C GLY A 52 -10.37 7.74 -3.01
N SER A 53 -9.72 8.04 -4.12
CA SER A 53 -10.27 7.79 -5.45
C SER A 53 -10.28 6.30 -5.79
N ARG A 54 -11.29 5.85 -6.56
CA ARG A 54 -11.31 4.48 -7.07
C ARG A 54 -10.31 4.32 -8.22
N TRP A 55 -9.61 3.20 -8.24
CA TRP A 55 -8.75 2.88 -9.38
C TRP A 55 -9.56 2.71 -10.66
N ALA A 56 -8.97 3.13 -11.77
CA ALA A 56 -9.54 2.89 -13.09
C ALA A 56 -9.84 1.39 -13.28
N PRO A 57 -11.02 1.03 -13.83
CA PRO A 57 -11.41 -0.35 -14.04
C PRO A 57 -10.43 -1.08 -14.98
N ASN A 58 -10.54 -2.39 -15.01
CA ASN A 58 -9.83 -3.19 -16.01
C ASN A 58 -10.36 -2.87 -17.42
N THR A 59 -9.49 -2.99 -18.41
CA THR A 59 -9.89 -2.82 -19.82
C THR A 59 -10.71 -4.01 -20.29
N GLU A 60 -11.48 -3.84 -21.35
CA GLU A 60 -12.24 -4.92 -22.00
C GLU A 60 -11.33 -6.08 -22.38
N THR A 61 -10.14 -5.80 -22.91
CA THR A 61 -9.14 -6.81 -23.26
C THR A 61 -8.76 -7.68 -22.05
N THR A 62 -8.68 -7.11 -20.85
CA THR A 62 -8.41 -7.88 -19.61
C THR A 62 -9.52 -8.89 -19.33
N TYR A 63 -10.78 -8.48 -19.50
CA TYR A 63 -11.92 -9.39 -19.31
C TYR A 63 -12.01 -10.45 -20.38
N VAL A 64 -11.80 -10.10 -21.65
CA VAL A 64 -11.77 -11.05 -22.76
C VAL A 64 -10.72 -12.13 -22.53
N ASN A 65 -9.50 -11.71 -22.17
CA ASN A 65 -8.40 -12.63 -21.87
C ASN A 65 -8.69 -13.53 -20.66
N LEU A 66 -9.26 -12.96 -19.59
CA LEU A 66 -9.67 -13.72 -18.40
C LEU A 66 -10.71 -14.79 -18.75
N LEU A 67 -11.76 -14.38 -19.43
CA LEU A 67 -12.89 -15.26 -19.76
C LEU A 67 -12.50 -16.34 -20.79
N GLY A 68 -11.63 -15.99 -21.74
CA GLY A 68 -11.15 -16.91 -22.77
C GLY A 68 -10.35 -18.10 -22.24
N ARG A 69 -9.77 -17.98 -21.03
CA ARG A 69 -9.02 -19.08 -20.38
C ARG A 69 -9.91 -20.23 -19.89
N PHE A 70 -11.19 -19.98 -19.71
CA PHE A 70 -12.12 -20.94 -19.12
C PHE A 70 -13.25 -21.27 -20.10
N LYS A 71 -13.27 -22.49 -20.61
CA LYS A 71 -14.32 -22.97 -21.54
C LYS A 71 -15.73 -22.72 -20.99
N SER A 72 -15.90 -22.79 -19.68
CA SER A 72 -17.19 -22.55 -19.00
C SER A 72 -17.64 -21.07 -18.92
N SER A 73 -16.81 -20.15 -19.40
CA SER A 73 -17.16 -18.71 -19.41
C SER A 73 -18.18 -18.37 -20.49
N TYR A 74 -18.20 -19.14 -21.58
CA TYR A 74 -19.11 -18.93 -22.71
C TYR A 74 -19.97 -20.16 -22.95
N GLY A 75 -21.23 -19.92 -23.28
CA GLY A 75 -22.16 -20.95 -23.73
C GLY A 75 -21.95 -21.31 -25.21
N LYS A 76 -22.68 -22.34 -25.68
CA LYS A 76 -22.62 -22.78 -27.10
C LYS A 76 -22.96 -21.68 -28.11
N THR A 77 -23.71 -20.66 -27.69
CA THR A 77 -24.11 -19.50 -28.49
C THR A 77 -23.13 -18.32 -28.42
N GLY A 78 -21.97 -18.47 -27.75
CA GLY A 78 -21.02 -17.38 -27.51
C GLY A 78 -21.43 -16.38 -26.43
N LYS A 79 -22.59 -16.54 -25.79
CA LYS A 79 -23.00 -15.67 -24.68
C LYS A 79 -22.25 -16.01 -23.40
N ILE A 80 -21.93 -14.99 -22.60
CA ILE A 80 -21.29 -15.16 -21.29
C ILE A 80 -22.25 -15.92 -20.36
N THR A 81 -21.76 -16.97 -19.72
CA THR A 81 -22.51 -17.76 -18.75
C THR A 81 -22.54 -17.08 -17.38
N ALA A 82 -23.39 -17.56 -16.47
CA ALA A 82 -23.40 -17.11 -15.07
C ALA A 82 -22.01 -17.31 -14.38
N SER A 83 -21.29 -18.38 -14.75
CA SER A 83 -19.93 -18.62 -14.28
C SER A 83 -18.93 -17.61 -14.84
N GLY A 84 -19.03 -17.26 -16.11
CA GLY A 84 -18.24 -16.19 -16.73
C GLY A 84 -18.52 -14.83 -16.10
N SER A 85 -19.79 -14.50 -15.88
CA SER A 85 -20.18 -13.23 -15.24
C SER A 85 -19.62 -13.11 -13.82
N ARG A 86 -19.66 -14.18 -13.02
CA ARG A 86 -19.05 -14.19 -11.68
C ARG A 86 -17.55 -13.99 -11.71
N ARG A 87 -16.82 -14.59 -12.67
CA ARG A 87 -15.38 -14.37 -12.84
C ARG A 87 -15.07 -12.94 -13.21
N ALA A 88 -15.81 -12.36 -14.14
CA ALA A 88 -15.64 -10.97 -14.53
C ALA A 88 -15.90 -10.02 -13.36
N ALA A 89 -16.99 -10.21 -12.61
CA ALA A 89 -17.34 -9.40 -11.45
C ALA A 89 -16.31 -9.50 -10.31
N GLY A 90 -15.67 -10.67 -10.13
CA GLY A 90 -14.63 -10.88 -9.12
C GLY A 90 -13.24 -10.37 -9.51
N LYS A 91 -13.04 -9.91 -10.78
CA LYS A 91 -11.73 -9.48 -11.25
C LYS A 91 -11.41 -8.05 -10.81
N LYS A 92 -10.62 -7.92 -9.78
CA LYS A 92 -10.14 -6.62 -9.27
C LYS A 92 -8.99 -6.06 -10.13
N PRO A 93 -8.87 -4.72 -10.26
CA PRO A 93 -7.69 -4.09 -10.84
C PRO A 93 -6.42 -4.46 -10.06
N LEU A 94 -5.29 -4.51 -10.75
CA LEU A 94 -3.95 -4.83 -10.23
C LEU A 94 -3.78 -6.23 -9.60
N ILE A 95 -4.85 -6.98 -9.40
CA ILE A 95 -4.76 -8.36 -8.93
C ILE A 95 -4.67 -9.28 -10.14
N GLY A 96 -3.46 -9.72 -10.46
CA GLY A 96 -3.18 -10.77 -11.44
C GLY A 96 -3.62 -12.15 -10.92
N GLU A 97 -3.23 -13.21 -11.60
CA GLU A 97 -3.53 -14.59 -11.17
C GLU A 97 -2.83 -14.96 -9.87
N THR A 98 -1.59 -14.52 -9.73
CA THR A 98 -0.73 -14.79 -8.58
C THR A 98 -0.87 -13.75 -7.47
N GLY A 99 -1.46 -12.58 -7.75
CA GLY A 99 -1.50 -11.46 -6.82
C GLY A 99 -0.12 -10.90 -6.45
N THR A 100 0.93 -11.21 -7.24
CA THR A 100 2.32 -10.95 -6.88
C THR A 100 2.55 -9.49 -6.47
N LEU A 101 2.01 -8.51 -7.21
CA LEU A 101 2.22 -7.10 -6.86
C LEU A 101 1.73 -6.76 -5.45
N SER A 102 0.56 -7.26 -5.06
CA SER A 102 -0.01 -6.99 -3.73
C SER A 102 0.71 -7.74 -2.61
N THR A 103 1.21 -8.94 -2.88
CA THR A 103 1.87 -9.78 -1.87
C THR A 103 3.35 -9.44 -1.68
N THR A 104 3.97 -8.75 -2.63
CA THR A 104 5.39 -8.34 -2.58
C THR A 104 5.59 -6.90 -2.07
N ILE A 105 4.53 -6.22 -1.66
CA ILE A 105 4.69 -4.96 -0.93
C ILE A 105 5.42 -5.25 0.37
N ASN A 106 6.54 -4.57 0.57
CA ASN A 106 7.32 -4.67 1.78
C ASN A 106 7.87 -3.30 2.19
N TYR A 107 8.56 -3.24 3.33
CA TYR A 107 9.17 -2.03 3.84
C TYR A 107 10.62 -2.25 4.25
N ARG A 108 11.36 -1.15 4.35
CA ARG A 108 12.68 -1.07 4.95
C ARG A 108 12.67 0.04 5.99
N ALA A 109 12.98 -0.29 7.23
CA ALA A 109 13.09 0.66 8.33
C ALA A 109 14.55 0.89 8.71
N GLY A 110 14.92 2.15 8.92
CA GLY A 110 16.18 2.56 9.51
C GLY A 110 15.97 3.15 10.90
N SER A 111 16.95 3.91 11.38
CA SER A 111 16.86 4.61 12.67
C SER A 111 15.88 5.78 12.65
N ASP A 112 15.66 6.40 11.49
CA ASP A 112 14.93 7.65 11.33
C ASP A 112 14.11 7.73 10.04
N PHE A 113 13.99 6.61 9.31
CA PHE A 113 13.23 6.55 8.07
C PHE A 113 12.52 5.22 7.88
N VAL A 114 11.44 5.26 7.07
CA VAL A 114 10.75 4.09 6.54
C VAL A 114 10.56 4.26 5.04
N GLU A 115 10.91 3.24 4.28
CA GLU A 115 10.63 3.13 2.86
C GLU A 115 9.67 1.98 2.60
N ILE A 116 8.60 2.23 1.84
CA ILE A 116 7.63 1.19 1.44
C ILE A 116 7.64 1.10 -0.08
N GLY A 117 7.67 -0.12 -0.59
CA GLY A 117 7.73 -0.34 -2.02
C GLY A 117 7.42 -1.75 -2.47
N SER A 118 7.63 -1.97 -3.75
CA SER A 118 7.52 -3.26 -4.41
C SER A 118 8.76 -3.53 -5.24
N PRO A 119 9.32 -4.74 -5.21
CA PRO A 119 10.45 -5.13 -6.06
C PRO A 119 10.05 -5.42 -7.51
N MET A 120 8.75 -5.31 -7.85
CA MET A 120 8.27 -5.63 -9.18
C MET A 120 8.59 -4.52 -10.17
N GLU A 121 9.27 -4.83 -11.26
CA GLU A 121 9.64 -3.87 -12.32
C GLU A 121 8.45 -3.10 -12.88
N TYR A 122 7.29 -3.74 -12.96
CA TYR A 122 6.05 -3.12 -13.46
C TYR A 122 5.30 -2.30 -12.40
N ALA A 123 5.76 -2.25 -11.16
CA ALA A 123 5.12 -1.52 -10.08
C ALA A 123 4.99 -0.01 -10.39
N ALA A 124 6.06 0.59 -10.90
CA ALA A 124 6.08 2.01 -11.29
C ALA A 124 5.06 2.32 -12.39
N VAL A 125 4.89 1.42 -13.36
CA VAL A 125 3.89 1.56 -14.43
C VAL A 125 2.47 1.63 -13.88
N HIS A 126 2.17 0.82 -12.88
CA HIS A 126 0.87 0.82 -12.25
C HIS A 126 0.67 2.00 -11.30
N GLN A 127 1.73 2.42 -10.61
CA GLN A 127 1.68 3.59 -9.73
C GLN A 127 1.41 4.89 -10.52
N PHE A 128 2.11 5.10 -11.63
CA PHE A 128 2.10 6.37 -12.35
C PHE A 128 1.35 6.33 -13.68
N GLY A 129 0.95 5.14 -14.12
CA GLY A 129 0.44 4.95 -15.48
C GLY A 129 1.55 4.97 -16.54
N ALA A 130 1.17 4.67 -17.77
CA ALA A 130 2.08 4.73 -18.90
C ALA A 130 1.31 4.97 -20.20
N LYS A 131 1.91 5.75 -21.09
CA LYS A 131 1.39 5.92 -22.45
C LYS A 131 1.72 4.70 -23.30
N ALA A 132 0.83 4.41 -24.25
CA ALA A 132 1.09 3.41 -25.26
C ALA A 132 2.46 3.66 -25.89
N ARG A 133 3.22 2.57 -26.10
CA ARG A 133 4.55 2.60 -26.72
C ARG A 133 5.70 3.18 -25.88
N SER A 134 5.50 3.55 -24.60
CA SER A 134 6.56 4.15 -23.76
C SER A 134 7.72 3.20 -23.50
N PHE A 135 7.52 1.87 -23.53
CA PHE A 135 8.50 0.89 -23.04
C PHE A 135 9.21 0.06 -24.12
N THR A 136 8.75 0.06 -25.35
CA THR A 136 9.25 -0.91 -26.35
C THR A 136 9.45 -0.34 -27.74
N GLY A 137 9.83 0.93 -27.87
CA GLY A 137 10.09 1.50 -29.19
C GLY A 137 8.89 1.39 -30.17
N GLY A 138 7.68 1.31 -29.65
CA GLY A 138 6.47 1.34 -30.48
C GLY A 138 5.78 0.01 -30.74
N LYS A 139 6.21 -1.10 -30.14
CA LYS A 139 5.68 -2.46 -30.41
C LYS A 139 4.87 -3.06 -29.26
N THR A 140 4.24 -2.27 -28.40
CA THR A 140 3.37 -2.82 -27.34
C THR A 140 1.98 -3.14 -27.88
N PRO A 141 1.43 -4.31 -27.62
CA PRO A 141 0.08 -4.69 -28.04
C PRO A 141 -1.01 -4.05 -27.16
N TRP A 142 -0.63 -3.37 -26.09
CA TRP A 142 -1.56 -2.69 -25.17
C TRP A 142 -1.54 -1.19 -25.37
N GLY A 143 -2.70 -0.56 -25.16
CA GLY A 143 -2.88 0.87 -25.17
C GLY A 143 -2.29 1.57 -23.95
N ASP A 144 -2.79 2.76 -23.64
CA ASP A 144 -2.43 3.48 -22.40
C ASP A 144 -2.77 2.65 -21.17
N ILE A 145 -1.85 2.64 -20.21
CA ILE A 145 -2.06 2.02 -18.89
C ILE A 145 -2.44 3.14 -17.91
N PRO A 146 -3.67 3.16 -17.40
CA PRO A 146 -4.06 4.20 -16.45
C PRO A 146 -3.29 4.03 -15.13
N ALA A 147 -2.96 5.17 -14.51
CA ALA A 147 -2.40 5.17 -13.16
C ALA A 147 -3.39 4.56 -12.17
N ARG A 148 -2.88 3.75 -11.26
CA ARG A 148 -3.59 3.18 -10.12
C ARG A 148 -2.68 3.27 -8.91
N PRO A 149 -2.57 4.47 -8.30
CA PRO A 149 -1.67 4.69 -7.18
C PRO A 149 -2.02 3.77 -6.02
N PHE A 150 -1.05 2.99 -5.56
CA PHE A 150 -1.17 2.14 -4.38
C PHE A 150 -0.22 2.58 -3.26
N LEU A 151 0.90 3.24 -3.59
CA LEU A 151 1.81 3.85 -2.64
C LEU A 151 1.38 5.30 -2.36
N GLY A 152 1.39 5.69 -1.11
CA GLY A 152 1.05 7.02 -0.61
C GLY A 152 0.41 6.95 0.76
N LEU A 153 0.18 8.09 1.38
CA LEU A 153 -0.46 8.22 2.69
C LEU A 153 -1.91 8.70 2.52
N SER A 154 -2.87 7.92 2.97
CA SER A 154 -4.26 8.35 3.10
C SER A 154 -4.48 9.16 4.39
N ALA A 155 -5.67 9.71 4.56
CA ALA A 155 -6.05 10.36 5.82
C ALA A 155 -6.03 9.36 7.00
N SER A 156 -6.60 8.16 6.79
CA SER A 156 -6.59 7.11 7.82
C SER A 156 -5.20 6.59 8.14
N ASP A 157 -4.29 6.52 7.15
CA ASP A 157 -2.89 6.15 7.45
C ASP A 157 -2.22 7.18 8.36
N ARG A 158 -2.50 8.48 8.15
CA ARG A 158 -1.95 9.55 9.00
C ARG A 158 -2.47 9.47 10.44
N GLU A 159 -3.75 9.15 10.61
CA GLU A 159 -4.34 8.92 11.92
C GLU A 159 -3.68 7.72 12.61
N GLY A 160 -3.57 6.58 11.94
CA GLY A 160 -2.90 5.39 12.48
C GLY A 160 -1.42 5.61 12.79
N LEU A 161 -0.71 6.41 11.99
CA LEU A 161 0.67 6.81 12.30
C LEU A 161 0.77 7.62 13.59
N LEU A 162 -0.16 8.55 13.82
CA LEU A 162 -0.18 9.35 15.05
C LEU A 162 -0.50 8.49 16.28
N GLU A 163 -1.37 7.49 16.14
CA GLU A 163 -1.65 6.52 17.19
C GLU A 163 -0.42 5.68 17.54
N ILE A 164 0.29 5.15 16.54
CA ILE A 164 1.52 4.37 16.74
C ILE A 164 2.60 5.22 17.44
N ILE A 165 2.79 6.46 16.99
CA ILE A 165 3.76 7.38 17.60
C ILE A 165 3.35 7.71 19.05
N GLY A 166 2.07 7.97 19.28
CA GLY A 166 1.53 8.25 20.62
C GLY A 166 1.80 7.11 21.59
N SER A 167 1.41 5.88 21.22
CA SER A 167 1.66 4.69 22.05
C SER A 167 3.15 4.47 22.32
N TYR A 168 4.02 4.64 21.33
CA TYR A 168 5.46 4.48 21.52
C TYR A 168 6.03 5.47 22.54
N LEU A 169 5.55 6.72 22.54
CA LEU A 169 6.00 7.74 23.49
C LEU A 169 5.40 7.53 24.87
N GLU A 170 4.15 7.09 24.98
CA GLU A 170 3.50 6.73 26.24
C GLU A 170 4.23 5.57 26.92
N ASP A 171 4.47 4.48 26.18
CA ASP A 171 5.22 3.33 26.68
C ASP A 171 6.62 3.73 27.16
N ALA A 172 7.29 4.62 26.43
CA ALA A 172 8.60 5.12 26.81
C ALA A 172 8.56 6.00 28.09
N ALA A 173 7.47 6.70 28.33
CA ALA A 173 7.32 7.54 29.53
C ALA A 173 7.03 6.70 30.80
N GLU A 174 6.25 5.61 30.65
CA GLU A 174 5.80 4.75 31.76
C GLU A 174 6.80 3.68 32.16
N GLY A 175 7.54 3.11 31.18
CA GLY A 175 8.48 1.98 31.34
C GLY A 175 9.81 2.34 31.88
#